data_f5003ca7736961a418f435f3c231e7b4
#
_entry.id   f5003ca7736961a418f435f3c231e7b4
#
_cell.length_a   1.000
_cell.length_b   1.000
_cell.length_c   1.000
_cell.angle_alpha   90.00
_cell.angle_beta   90.00
_cell.angle_gamma   90.00
#
_symmetry.space_group_name_H-M   'P 1'
#
loop_
_entity.id
_entity.type
_entity.pdbx_description
1 polymer ?
#
loop_
_entity_poly.entity_id
_entity_poly.type
_entity_poly.pdbx_seq_one_letter_code
_entity_poly.pdbx_strand_id
1 'polypeptide(L)'
;MNGIATPRQIVKGLLQGTPPPRPLFLPIVFSLGAKVENLKLPAFLTNVTKITNSLRQIRTHLRSDGVACYFDPYLEAEALGATLQYATEARPPTLQWPQRTEIGELPENLRSPEDAAKSPRVTVAVEVIQRLKLLMRDEPLLCAGVTGPFTLAAHLLDLRSADAPPREDFSDAALELAAATITQIAAKFVAAGANVIFIQENIFPSLSAEHCDAWAASLAPAFNIIRFYEALPLLLFSDEISFAANREVVFARNWGCTLCPALAASATSAAEIAPPSGHANIGVALPQAAFQPGAASTTENAVQWLHTIMIGLRPVLVTTTADVPASTDIKLLAKVGEAIRR
;
A
#
# COMPACT_ATOMS: atom_id res chain seq x y z
N MET A 1 22.62 -28.54 0.09
CA MET A 1 22.51 -27.26 -0.65
C MET A 1 21.32 -26.50 -0.08
N ASN A 2 21.57 -25.54 0.79
CA ASN A 2 20.47 -24.66 1.27
C ASN A 2 20.09 -23.74 0.11
N GLY A 3 19.02 -24.09 -0.61
CA GLY A 3 18.49 -23.25 -1.68
C GLY A 3 18.03 -21.91 -1.11
N ILE A 4 18.32 -20.80 -1.81
CA ILE A 4 17.85 -19.48 -1.45
C ILE A 4 16.31 -19.53 -1.44
N ALA A 5 15.69 -19.16 -0.30
CA ALA A 5 14.23 -19.16 -0.16
C ALA A 5 13.57 -18.23 -1.21
N THR A 6 12.59 -18.76 -1.92
CA THR A 6 11.83 -17.97 -2.89
C THR A 6 10.94 -16.94 -2.19
N PRO A 7 10.54 -15.84 -2.85
CA PRO A 7 9.63 -14.86 -2.25
C PRO A 7 8.34 -15.47 -1.69
N ARG A 8 7.76 -16.46 -2.35
CA ARG A 8 6.58 -17.19 -1.88
C ARG A 8 6.85 -18.03 -0.61
N GLN A 9 7.99 -18.66 -0.52
CA GLN A 9 8.40 -19.39 0.70
C GLN A 9 8.59 -18.42 1.87
N ILE A 10 9.11 -17.22 1.62
CA ILE A 10 9.23 -16.17 2.64
C ILE A 10 7.84 -15.74 3.12
N VAL A 11 6.90 -15.44 2.22
CA VAL A 11 5.51 -15.09 2.60
C VAL A 11 4.87 -16.19 3.42
N LYS A 12 5.00 -17.45 3.00
CA LYS A 12 4.47 -18.60 3.75
C LYS A 12 5.08 -18.70 5.16
N GLY A 13 6.39 -18.47 5.29
CA GLY A 13 7.06 -18.41 6.59
C GLY A 13 6.53 -17.28 7.46
N LEU A 14 6.35 -16.08 6.90
CA LEU A 14 5.81 -14.92 7.63
C LEU A 14 4.39 -15.18 8.16
N LEU A 15 3.54 -15.83 7.36
CA LEU A 15 2.19 -16.22 7.79
C LEU A 15 2.21 -17.24 8.94
N GLN A 16 3.28 -18.01 9.06
CA GLN A 16 3.52 -19.00 10.13
C GLN A 16 4.34 -18.45 11.30
N GLY A 17 4.67 -17.15 11.30
CA GLY A 17 5.48 -16.50 12.32
C GLY A 17 6.97 -16.82 12.26
N THR A 18 7.46 -17.35 11.11
CA THR A 18 8.89 -17.67 10.92
C THR A 18 9.61 -16.44 10.38
N PRO A 19 10.69 -15.97 11.03
CA PRO A 19 11.49 -14.87 10.53
C PRO A 19 12.08 -15.20 9.14
N PRO A 20 12.06 -14.25 8.20
CA PRO A 20 12.59 -14.48 6.87
C PRO A 20 14.12 -14.48 6.88
N PRO A 21 14.77 -15.26 5.99
CA PRO A 21 16.24 -15.27 5.87
C PRO A 21 16.81 -13.95 5.32
N ARG A 22 16.00 -13.17 4.65
CA ARG A 22 16.25 -11.80 4.17
C ARG A 22 14.93 -11.03 4.04
N PRO A 23 14.98 -9.70 4.06
CA PRO A 23 13.78 -8.93 3.78
C PRO A 23 13.29 -9.12 2.34
N LEU A 24 11.99 -9.01 2.14
CA LEU A 24 11.39 -8.89 0.80
C LEU A 24 11.57 -7.44 0.31
N PHE A 25 11.83 -7.25 -0.98
CA PHE A 25 11.82 -5.95 -1.63
C PHE A 25 10.59 -5.82 -2.53
N LEU A 26 9.60 -5.07 -2.04
CA LEU A 26 8.29 -4.90 -2.67
C LEU A 26 7.97 -3.42 -2.92
N PRO A 27 8.71 -2.71 -3.78
CA PRO A 27 8.42 -1.31 -4.06
C PRO A 27 7.08 -1.17 -4.79
N ILE A 28 6.32 -0.14 -4.44
CA ILE A 28 5.08 0.18 -5.14
C ILE A 28 5.46 0.98 -6.39
N VAL A 29 5.44 0.33 -7.55
CA VAL A 29 5.77 0.93 -8.85
C VAL A 29 4.67 0.57 -9.83
N PHE A 30 3.67 1.42 -9.91
CA PHE A 30 2.50 1.20 -10.74
C PHE A 30 2.29 2.30 -11.79
N SER A 31 2.14 3.57 -11.38
CA SER A 31 1.88 4.69 -12.31
C SER A 31 3.04 4.95 -13.28
N LEU A 32 4.26 4.57 -12.94
CA LEU A 32 5.39 4.61 -13.86
C LEU A 32 5.12 3.79 -15.14
N GLY A 33 4.25 2.79 -15.08
CA GLY A 33 3.79 2.01 -16.23
C GLY A 33 3.11 2.86 -17.30
N ALA A 34 2.40 3.92 -16.92
CA ALA A 34 1.79 4.85 -17.87
C ALA A 34 2.86 5.55 -18.72
N LYS A 35 3.97 5.97 -18.09
CA LYS A 35 5.12 6.57 -18.82
C LYS A 35 5.79 5.56 -19.74
N VAL A 36 5.98 4.32 -19.31
CA VAL A 36 6.56 3.24 -20.13
C VAL A 36 5.74 3.00 -21.40
N GLU A 37 4.41 3.06 -21.28
CA GLU A 37 3.48 2.87 -22.40
C GLU A 37 3.14 4.16 -23.13
N ASN A 38 3.73 5.30 -22.73
CA ASN A 38 3.44 6.64 -23.28
C ASN A 38 1.94 6.97 -23.28
N LEU A 39 1.29 6.70 -22.16
CA LEU A 39 -0.15 6.94 -21.95
C LEU A 39 -0.37 7.95 -20.82
N LYS A 40 -1.48 8.70 -20.92
CA LYS A 40 -2.00 9.43 -19.76
C LYS A 40 -2.51 8.48 -18.70
N LEU A 41 -2.34 8.83 -17.41
CA LEU A 41 -2.72 7.97 -16.31
C LEU A 41 -4.17 7.46 -16.39
N PRO A 42 -5.21 8.27 -16.68
CA PRO A 42 -6.58 7.75 -16.80
C PRO A 42 -6.75 6.66 -17.86
N ALA A 43 -6.10 6.81 -19.00
CA ALA A 43 -6.14 5.81 -20.06
C ALA A 43 -5.35 4.53 -19.70
N PHE A 44 -4.27 4.68 -18.94
CA PHE A 44 -3.49 3.56 -18.42
C PHE A 44 -4.30 2.75 -17.41
N LEU A 45 -4.95 3.39 -16.44
CA LEU A 45 -5.70 2.77 -15.36
C LEU A 45 -6.85 1.84 -15.82
N THR A 46 -7.28 1.97 -17.07
CA THR A 46 -8.36 1.16 -17.65
C THR A 46 -7.88 0.14 -18.70
N ASN A 47 -6.57 0.07 -18.96
CA ASN A 47 -6.03 -0.76 -20.04
C ASN A 47 -5.22 -1.95 -19.52
N VAL A 48 -5.89 -3.08 -19.32
CA VAL A 48 -5.30 -4.31 -18.79
C VAL A 48 -4.02 -4.73 -19.53
N THR A 49 -4.01 -4.66 -20.86
CA THR A 49 -2.86 -5.10 -21.67
C THR A 49 -1.65 -4.21 -21.46
N LYS A 50 -1.86 -2.89 -21.45
CA LYS A 50 -0.79 -1.91 -21.25
C LYS A 50 -0.24 -1.99 -19.83
N ILE A 51 -1.10 -2.09 -18.82
CA ILE A 51 -0.69 -2.31 -17.43
C ILE A 51 0.17 -3.57 -17.34
N THR A 52 -0.32 -4.69 -17.84
CA THR A 52 0.38 -5.98 -17.75
C THR A 52 1.75 -5.94 -18.43
N ASN A 53 1.86 -5.34 -19.61
CA ASN A 53 3.11 -5.27 -20.35
C ASN A 53 4.14 -4.38 -19.66
N SER A 54 3.75 -3.18 -19.23
CA SER A 54 4.66 -2.25 -18.55
C SER A 54 5.18 -2.79 -17.21
N LEU A 55 4.30 -3.40 -16.42
CA LEU A 55 4.71 -3.97 -15.12
C LEU A 55 5.71 -5.12 -15.27
N ARG A 56 5.57 -5.94 -16.30
CA ARG A 56 6.58 -6.98 -16.62
C ARG A 56 7.92 -6.37 -16.98
N GLN A 57 7.95 -5.31 -17.79
CA GLN A 57 9.17 -4.59 -18.16
C GLN A 57 9.83 -3.96 -16.92
N ILE A 58 9.06 -3.23 -16.12
CA ILE A 58 9.52 -2.60 -14.88
C ILE A 58 10.16 -3.63 -13.95
N ARG A 59 9.47 -4.74 -13.70
CA ARG A 59 9.98 -5.82 -12.82
C ARG A 59 11.32 -6.38 -13.31
N THR A 60 11.48 -6.56 -14.62
CA THR A 60 12.72 -7.07 -15.19
C THR A 60 13.91 -6.15 -14.87
N HIS A 61 13.70 -4.84 -14.86
CA HIS A 61 14.74 -3.87 -14.52
C HIS A 61 15.00 -3.80 -13.00
N LEU A 62 13.95 -3.82 -12.19
CA LEU A 62 14.06 -3.72 -10.73
C LEU A 62 14.53 -5.01 -10.07
N ARG A 63 14.23 -6.15 -10.67
CA ARG A 63 14.44 -7.46 -10.05
C ARG A 63 13.81 -7.57 -8.66
N SER A 64 12.70 -6.85 -8.42
CA SER A 64 11.97 -6.88 -7.15
C SER A 64 11.40 -8.27 -6.86
N ASP A 65 11.16 -8.56 -5.59
CA ASP A 65 10.54 -9.81 -5.15
C ASP A 65 9.04 -9.89 -5.52
N GLY A 66 8.42 -8.75 -5.79
CA GLY A 66 7.03 -8.65 -6.19
C GLY A 66 6.78 -7.60 -7.26
N VAL A 67 5.55 -7.60 -7.77
CA VAL A 67 5.01 -6.65 -8.74
C VAL A 67 3.78 -5.98 -8.16
N ALA A 68 3.77 -4.65 -8.15
CA ALA A 68 2.60 -3.85 -7.80
C ALA A 68 1.57 -3.93 -8.96
N CYS A 69 0.61 -4.85 -8.87
CA CYS A 69 -0.33 -5.16 -9.96
C CYS A 69 -1.34 -4.04 -10.19
N TYR A 70 -1.86 -3.45 -9.10
CA TYR A 70 -2.77 -2.32 -9.15
C TYR A 70 -2.68 -1.52 -7.84
N PHE A 71 -2.40 -0.23 -7.97
CA PHE A 71 -2.29 0.71 -6.85
C PHE A 71 -2.85 2.06 -7.27
N ASP A 72 -4.00 2.42 -6.73
CA ASP A 72 -4.61 3.73 -6.95
C ASP A 72 -5.38 4.14 -5.70
N PRO A 73 -5.01 5.23 -5.02
CA PRO A 73 -5.63 5.65 -3.75
C PRO A 73 -7.08 6.12 -3.89
N TYR A 74 -7.60 6.19 -5.11
CA TYR A 74 -8.97 6.61 -5.39
C TYR A 74 -9.87 5.49 -5.92
N LEU A 75 -9.35 4.26 -6.03
CA LEU A 75 -10.07 3.12 -6.61
C LEU A 75 -11.39 2.84 -5.87
N GLU A 76 -11.33 2.79 -4.55
CA GLU A 76 -12.47 2.48 -3.68
C GLU A 76 -13.51 3.60 -3.70
N ALA A 77 -13.07 4.84 -3.64
CA ALA A 77 -13.96 6.00 -3.71
C ALA A 77 -14.71 6.05 -5.05
N GLU A 78 -14.01 5.82 -6.17
CA GLU A 78 -14.65 5.73 -7.49
C GLU A 78 -15.58 4.51 -7.57
N ALA A 79 -15.20 3.39 -7.01
CA ALA A 79 -16.02 2.20 -6.94
C ALA A 79 -17.33 2.44 -6.20
N LEU A 80 -17.32 3.25 -5.13
CA LEU A 80 -18.50 3.66 -4.38
C LEU A 80 -19.35 4.72 -5.10
N GLY A 81 -18.84 5.38 -6.14
CA GLY A 81 -19.62 6.29 -6.97
C GLY A 81 -19.02 7.68 -7.18
N ALA A 82 -17.85 7.96 -6.63
CA ALA A 82 -17.15 9.21 -6.92
C ALA A 82 -16.74 9.31 -8.40
N THR A 83 -16.57 10.53 -8.90
CA THR A 83 -15.93 10.81 -10.18
C THR A 83 -14.57 11.46 -9.95
N LEU A 84 -13.59 11.11 -10.81
CA LEU A 84 -12.24 11.65 -10.73
C LEU A 84 -12.03 12.72 -11.78
N GLN A 85 -11.63 13.91 -11.35
CA GLN A 85 -11.26 15.00 -12.25
C GLN A 85 -9.75 15.21 -12.26
N TYR A 86 -9.14 15.00 -13.40
CA TYR A 86 -7.72 15.18 -13.65
C TYR A 86 -7.47 16.57 -14.24
N ALA A 87 -7.08 17.53 -13.40
CA ALA A 87 -6.76 18.88 -13.87
C ALA A 87 -5.46 18.91 -14.69
N THR A 88 -4.44 18.18 -14.27
CA THR A 88 -3.14 18.01 -14.96
C THR A 88 -2.53 16.64 -14.60
N GLU A 89 -1.54 16.20 -15.39
CA GLU A 89 -0.79 14.96 -15.07
C GLU A 89 0.10 15.08 -13.83
N ALA A 90 0.42 16.31 -13.42
CA ALA A 90 1.31 16.58 -12.30
C ALA A 90 0.60 16.71 -10.95
N ARG A 91 -0.73 16.78 -10.95
CA ARG A 91 -1.55 16.92 -9.72
C ARG A 91 -2.42 15.71 -9.52
N PRO A 92 -2.60 15.25 -8.28
CA PRO A 92 -3.59 14.24 -7.95
C PRO A 92 -4.98 14.65 -8.49
N PRO A 93 -5.81 13.68 -8.89
CA PRO A 93 -7.18 13.97 -9.27
C PRO A 93 -7.98 14.51 -8.09
N THR A 94 -9.00 15.28 -8.39
CA THR A 94 -9.97 15.71 -7.40
C THR A 94 -11.16 14.75 -7.39
N LEU A 95 -11.57 14.29 -6.21
CA LEU A 95 -12.78 13.52 -6.04
C LEU A 95 -14.01 14.46 -6.10
N GLN A 96 -15.03 14.05 -6.83
CA GLN A 96 -16.32 14.69 -6.85
C GLN A 96 -17.41 13.66 -6.56
N TRP A 97 -18.22 13.96 -5.59
CA TRP A 97 -19.38 13.13 -5.23
C TRP A 97 -20.64 13.73 -5.83
N PRO A 98 -21.38 12.99 -6.68
CA PRO A 98 -22.71 13.40 -7.08
C PRO A 98 -23.61 13.52 -5.84
N GLN A 99 -24.40 14.59 -5.77
CA GLN A 99 -25.41 14.79 -4.72
C GLN A 99 -24.86 14.86 -3.28
N ARG A 100 -23.65 15.38 -3.09
CA ARG A 100 -23.19 15.76 -1.75
C ARG A 100 -23.85 17.06 -1.35
N THR A 101 -24.42 17.09 -0.15
CA THR A 101 -25.06 18.28 0.43
C THR A 101 -24.07 19.09 1.25
N GLU A 102 -23.29 18.47 2.11
CA GLU A 102 -22.33 19.14 3.00
C GLU A 102 -21.01 18.37 3.16
N ILE A 103 -19.94 19.10 3.51
CA ILE A 103 -18.64 18.49 3.89
C ILE A 103 -18.83 17.82 5.25
N GLY A 104 -18.25 16.62 5.42
CA GLY A 104 -18.38 15.83 6.65
C GLY A 104 -19.58 14.88 6.66
N GLU A 105 -20.48 14.99 5.69
CA GLU A 105 -21.60 14.05 5.52
C GLU A 105 -21.28 12.99 4.45
N LEU A 106 -21.85 11.79 4.62
CA LEU A 106 -21.78 10.76 3.59
C LEU A 106 -22.56 11.20 2.34
N PRO A 107 -22.00 11.01 1.14
CA PRO A 107 -22.74 11.27 -0.09
C PRO A 107 -24.00 10.40 -0.17
N GLU A 108 -25.06 10.95 -0.78
CA GLU A 108 -26.24 10.16 -1.11
C GLU A 108 -25.98 9.15 -2.22
N ASN A 109 -26.77 8.09 -2.27
CA ASN A 109 -26.75 7.11 -3.36
C ASN A 109 -25.39 6.40 -3.59
N LEU A 110 -24.62 6.17 -2.52
CA LEU A 110 -23.43 5.34 -2.58
C LEU A 110 -23.77 3.91 -3.01
N ARG A 111 -22.89 3.29 -3.78
CA ARG A 111 -23.02 1.86 -4.09
C ARG A 111 -22.75 1.03 -2.84
N SER A 112 -23.37 -0.15 -2.78
CA SER A 112 -23.02 -1.14 -1.74
C SER A 112 -21.57 -1.60 -1.88
N PRO A 113 -20.93 -2.09 -0.81
CA PRO A 113 -19.59 -2.69 -0.88
C PRO A 113 -19.50 -3.82 -1.93
N GLU A 114 -20.54 -4.64 -2.05
CA GLU A 114 -20.63 -5.73 -3.02
C GLU A 114 -20.69 -5.24 -4.47
N ASP A 115 -21.37 -4.13 -4.73
CA ASP A 115 -21.45 -3.53 -6.05
C ASP A 115 -20.21 -2.71 -6.38
N ALA A 116 -19.61 -2.04 -5.39
CA ALA A 116 -18.31 -1.41 -5.53
C ALA A 116 -17.23 -2.42 -5.98
N ALA A 117 -17.22 -3.63 -5.41
CA ALA A 117 -16.31 -4.69 -5.79
C ALA A 117 -16.53 -5.27 -7.21
N LYS A 118 -17.59 -4.85 -7.90
CA LYS A 118 -17.88 -5.19 -9.32
C LYS A 118 -17.67 -3.99 -10.25
N SER A 119 -17.20 -2.86 -9.73
CA SER A 119 -17.00 -1.66 -10.54
C SER A 119 -16.00 -1.89 -11.69
N PRO A 120 -16.07 -1.10 -12.78
CA PRO A 120 -15.25 -1.33 -13.96
C PRO A 120 -13.75 -1.38 -13.68
N ARG A 121 -13.24 -0.44 -12.86
CA ARG A 121 -11.79 -0.39 -12.57
C ARG A 121 -11.34 -1.48 -11.60
N VAL A 122 -12.17 -1.91 -10.67
CA VAL A 122 -11.89 -3.09 -9.84
C VAL A 122 -11.82 -4.34 -10.72
N THR A 123 -12.71 -4.47 -11.72
CA THR A 123 -12.66 -5.55 -12.70
C THR A 123 -11.36 -5.53 -13.52
N VAL A 124 -10.90 -4.35 -13.96
CA VAL A 124 -9.60 -4.19 -14.61
C VAL A 124 -8.45 -4.66 -13.70
N ALA A 125 -8.46 -4.24 -12.44
CA ALA A 125 -7.43 -4.64 -11.48
C ALA A 125 -7.39 -6.17 -11.28
N VAL A 126 -8.54 -6.81 -11.14
CA VAL A 126 -8.69 -8.27 -11.04
C VAL A 126 -8.11 -8.95 -12.29
N GLU A 127 -8.45 -8.47 -13.49
CA GLU A 127 -7.94 -9.03 -14.75
C GLU A 127 -6.44 -8.86 -14.90
N VAL A 128 -5.87 -7.73 -14.47
CA VAL A 128 -4.40 -7.52 -14.44
C VAL A 128 -3.73 -8.56 -13.54
N ILE A 129 -4.23 -8.79 -12.34
CA ILE A 129 -3.68 -9.78 -11.40
C ILE A 129 -3.73 -11.18 -12.03
N GLN A 130 -4.87 -11.57 -12.62
CA GLN A 130 -5.04 -12.86 -13.26
C GLN A 130 -4.08 -13.05 -14.44
N ARG A 131 -3.92 -12.04 -15.31
CA ARG A 131 -2.99 -12.10 -16.44
C ARG A 131 -1.53 -12.17 -15.97
N LEU A 132 -1.13 -11.38 -14.97
CA LEU A 132 0.22 -11.44 -14.42
C LEU A 132 0.49 -12.79 -13.78
N LYS A 133 -0.47 -13.40 -13.08
CA LYS A 133 -0.36 -14.76 -12.53
C LYS A 133 -0.02 -15.79 -13.62
N LEU A 134 -0.70 -15.72 -14.76
CA LEU A 134 -0.44 -16.63 -15.88
C LEU A 134 0.92 -16.37 -16.55
N LEU A 135 1.27 -15.10 -16.75
CA LEU A 135 2.46 -14.70 -17.51
C LEU A 135 3.77 -14.82 -16.71
N MET A 136 3.73 -14.55 -15.41
CA MET A 136 4.91 -14.54 -14.55
C MET A 136 5.06 -15.82 -13.72
N ARG A 137 4.09 -16.71 -13.80
CA ARG A 137 4.05 -17.98 -13.06
C ARG A 137 4.28 -17.75 -11.57
N ASP A 138 5.22 -18.48 -10.96
CA ASP A 138 5.47 -18.46 -9.52
C ASP A 138 6.71 -17.65 -9.12
N GLU A 139 7.34 -16.92 -10.05
CA GLU A 139 8.57 -16.20 -9.75
C GLU A 139 8.35 -15.01 -8.80
N PRO A 140 7.58 -13.95 -9.17
CA PRO A 140 7.36 -12.81 -8.27
C PRO A 140 6.09 -12.98 -7.44
N LEU A 141 6.03 -12.24 -6.32
CA LEU A 141 4.79 -12.00 -5.61
C LEU A 141 3.92 -11.02 -6.40
N LEU A 142 2.62 -11.29 -6.46
CA LEU A 142 1.65 -10.35 -7.00
C LEU A 142 1.09 -9.52 -5.85
N CYS A 143 1.35 -8.21 -5.89
CA CYS A 143 0.96 -7.28 -4.85
C CYS A 143 -0.16 -6.38 -5.36
N ALA A 144 -1.20 -6.16 -4.56
CA ALA A 144 -2.24 -5.19 -4.85
C ALA A 144 -2.46 -4.28 -3.65
N GLY A 145 -2.89 -3.04 -3.91
CA GLY A 145 -3.19 -2.07 -2.88
C GLY A 145 -4.69 -1.81 -2.75
N VAL A 146 -5.13 -1.61 -1.53
CA VAL A 146 -6.42 -1.01 -1.18
C VAL A 146 -6.17 0.13 -0.21
N THR A 147 -7.05 1.13 -0.24
CA THR A 147 -7.01 2.26 0.68
C THR A 147 -7.41 1.80 2.08
N GLY A 148 -6.79 2.34 3.13
CA GLY A 148 -7.20 2.03 4.51
C GLY A 148 -8.52 2.69 4.91
N PRO A 149 -9.18 2.22 5.99
CA PRO A 149 -10.51 2.71 6.39
C PRO A 149 -10.56 4.20 6.68
N PHE A 150 -9.56 4.76 7.37
CA PHE A 150 -9.55 6.21 7.65
C PHE A 150 -9.35 7.02 6.37
N THR A 151 -8.45 6.59 5.50
CA THR A 151 -8.20 7.29 4.22
C THR A 151 -9.43 7.25 3.33
N LEU A 152 -10.11 6.09 3.23
CA LEU A 152 -11.34 6.00 2.44
C LEU A 152 -12.49 6.80 3.07
N ALA A 153 -12.65 6.75 4.39
CA ALA A 153 -13.63 7.57 5.10
C ALA A 153 -13.37 9.07 4.92
N ALA A 154 -12.09 9.51 4.94
CA ALA A 154 -11.74 10.89 4.63
C ALA A 154 -12.14 11.28 3.19
N HIS A 155 -11.98 10.39 2.23
CA HIS A 155 -12.46 10.61 0.86
C HIS A 155 -13.98 10.69 0.79
N LEU A 156 -14.71 9.84 1.53
CA LEU A 156 -16.16 9.85 1.62
C LEU A 156 -16.68 11.14 2.25
N LEU A 157 -16.03 11.62 3.30
CA LEU A 157 -16.44 12.80 4.06
C LEU A 157 -15.86 14.11 3.50
N ASP A 158 -15.00 14.05 2.46
CA ASP A 158 -14.27 15.18 1.87
C ASP A 158 -13.36 15.91 2.87
N LEU A 159 -12.79 15.17 3.82
CA LEU A 159 -11.86 15.68 4.81
C LEU A 159 -10.49 15.94 4.15
N ARG A 160 -10.33 17.09 3.53
CA ARG A 160 -9.09 17.50 2.84
C ARG A 160 -8.30 18.44 3.75
N SER A 161 -7.59 17.92 4.71
CA SER A 161 -6.66 18.71 5.51
C SER A 161 -5.20 18.41 5.12
N ALA A 162 -4.36 19.41 5.12
CA ALA A 162 -2.92 19.23 5.08
C ALA A 162 -2.42 18.55 6.38
N ASP A 163 -3.17 18.76 7.48
CA ASP A 163 -2.98 18.10 8.76
C ASP A 163 -4.01 16.98 8.88
N ALA A 164 -3.64 15.87 9.55
CA ALA A 164 -4.54 14.76 9.78
C ALA A 164 -5.81 15.24 10.52
N PRO A 165 -7.03 14.98 10.00
CA PRO A 165 -8.26 15.38 10.66
C PRO A 165 -8.34 14.71 12.04
N PRO A 166 -8.97 15.35 13.05
CA PRO A 166 -9.23 14.71 14.33
C PRO A 166 -10.15 13.50 14.16
N ARG A 167 -10.04 12.50 15.05
CA ARG A 167 -10.85 11.27 14.97
C ARG A 167 -12.35 11.56 14.97
N GLU A 168 -12.76 12.60 15.67
CA GLU A 168 -14.14 13.02 15.85
C GLU A 168 -14.80 13.47 14.53
N ASP A 169 -14.03 13.87 13.53
CA ASP A 169 -14.53 14.24 12.21
C ASP A 169 -14.94 13.00 11.37
N PHE A 170 -14.54 11.80 11.79
CA PHE A 170 -14.89 10.56 11.11
C PHE A 170 -16.13 9.94 11.73
N SER A 171 -17.24 9.90 11.00
CA SER A 171 -18.42 9.18 11.44
C SER A 171 -18.21 7.67 11.42
N ASP A 172 -18.79 6.96 12.40
CA ASP A 172 -18.69 5.50 12.47
C ASP A 172 -19.29 4.84 11.21
N ALA A 173 -20.38 5.38 10.68
CA ALA A 173 -20.99 4.90 9.44
C ALA A 173 -20.04 4.98 8.23
N ALA A 174 -19.22 6.05 8.13
CA ALA A 174 -18.21 6.17 7.07
C ALA A 174 -17.09 5.15 7.24
N LEU A 175 -16.64 4.91 8.47
CA LEU A 175 -15.60 3.92 8.77
C LEU A 175 -16.09 2.48 8.53
N GLU A 176 -17.32 2.15 8.91
CA GLU A 176 -17.95 0.85 8.65
C GLU A 176 -18.09 0.58 7.15
N LEU A 177 -18.61 1.56 6.39
CA LEU A 177 -18.73 1.46 4.94
C LEU A 177 -17.35 1.28 4.28
N ALA A 178 -16.36 2.06 4.71
CA ALA A 178 -14.99 1.98 4.20
C ALA A 178 -14.40 0.58 4.46
N ALA A 179 -14.46 0.08 5.69
CA ALA A 179 -13.94 -1.22 6.06
C ALA A 179 -14.61 -2.38 5.31
N ALA A 180 -15.95 -2.32 5.15
CA ALA A 180 -16.70 -3.29 4.37
C ALA A 180 -16.29 -3.28 2.88
N THR A 181 -16.16 -2.09 2.28
CA THR A 181 -15.75 -1.93 0.88
C THR A 181 -14.35 -2.48 0.63
N ILE A 182 -13.40 -2.14 1.50
CA ILE A 182 -12.01 -2.62 1.44
C ILE A 182 -11.99 -4.15 1.53
N THR A 183 -12.76 -4.73 2.43
CA THR A 183 -12.85 -6.18 2.62
C THR A 183 -13.33 -6.87 1.34
N GLN A 184 -14.37 -6.34 0.68
CA GLN A 184 -14.91 -6.90 -0.56
C GLN A 184 -13.92 -6.81 -1.72
N ILE A 185 -13.21 -5.68 -1.87
CA ILE A 185 -12.23 -5.49 -2.94
C ILE A 185 -10.98 -6.34 -2.69
N ALA A 186 -10.47 -6.39 -1.46
CA ALA A 186 -9.35 -7.25 -1.09
C ALA A 186 -9.66 -8.74 -1.37
N ALA A 187 -10.89 -9.18 -1.06
CA ALA A 187 -11.36 -10.54 -1.37
C ALA A 187 -11.28 -10.85 -2.88
N LYS A 188 -11.66 -9.89 -3.76
CA LYS A 188 -11.51 -10.05 -5.22
C LYS A 188 -10.05 -10.18 -5.64
N PHE A 189 -9.17 -9.37 -5.06
CA PHE A 189 -7.75 -9.38 -5.42
C PHE A 189 -7.06 -10.69 -5.01
N VAL A 190 -7.31 -11.20 -3.80
CA VAL A 190 -6.71 -12.48 -3.36
C VAL A 190 -7.30 -13.66 -4.13
N ALA A 191 -8.60 -13.65 -4.43
CA ALA A 191 -9.23 -14.68 -5.27
C ALA A 191 -8.65 -14.69 -6.71
N ALA A 192 -8.25 -13.52 -7.23
CA ALA A 192 -7.56 -13.40 -8.52
C ALA A 192 -6.11 -13.92 -8.48
N GLY A 193 -5.51 -14.03 -7.29
CA GLY A 193 -4.18 -14.59 -7.07
C GLY A 193 -3.14 -13.62 -6.54
N ALA A 194 -3.55 -12.49 -5.95
CA ALA A 194 -2.63 -11.62 -5.22
C ALA A 194 -2.04 -12.37 -4.02
N ASN A 195 -0.73 -12.19 -3.80
CA ASN A 195 0.03 -12.83 -2.72
C ASN A 195 0.26 -11.89 -1.53
N VAL A 196 0.15 -10.58 -1.77
CA VAL A 196 0.30 -9.53 -0.76
C VAL A 196 -0.76 -8.48 -1.01
N ILE A 197 -1.49 -8.10 0.02
CA ILE A 197 -2.42 -6.98 -0.01
C ILE A 197 -1.90 -5.88 0.90
N PHE A 198 -1.63 -4.73 0.30
CA PHE A 198 -1.32 -3.49 1.01
C PHE A 198 -2.62 -2.80 1.38
N ILE A 199 -2.85 -2.57 2.66
CA ILE A 199 -3.89 -1.68 3.17
C ILE A 199 -3.18 -0.39 3.55
N GLN A 200 -3.43 0.69 2.79
CA GLN A 200 -2.63 1.91 2.85
C GLN A 200 -3.40 3.04 3.52
N GLU A 201 -2.90 3.50 4.67
CA GLU A 201 -3.38 4.72 5.31
C GLU A 201 -2.50 5.91 4.93
N ASN A 202 -3.10 6.86 4.20
CA ASN A 202 -2.49 8.14 3.83
C ASN A 202 -2.99 9.27 4.73
N ILE A 203 -4.23 9.15 5.22
CA ILE A 203 -4.87 10.08 6.14
C ILE A 203 -5.18 9.27 7.40
N PHE A 204 -4.49 9.56 8.48
CA PHE A 204 -4.57 8.77 9.70
C PHE A 204 -4.63 9.70 10.93
N PRO A 205 -5.78 9.77 11.63
CA PRO A 205 -5.94 10.65 12.79
C PRO A 205 -5.13 10.13 13.99
N SER A 206 -4.92 10.99 14.98
CA SER A 206 -4.46 10.53 16.29
C SER A 206 -5.54 9.70 16.98
N LEU A 207 -5.18 8.53 17.48
CA LEU A 207 -6.10 7.58 18.09
C LEU A 207 -5.84 7.39 19.59
N SER A 208 -6.90 7.31 20.36
CA SER A 208 -6.85 6.70 21.69
C SER A 208 -6.68 5.17 21.58
N ALA A 209 -6.39 4.51 22.68
CA ALA A 209 -6.33 3.07 22.73
C ALA A 209 -7.65 2.41 22.30
N GLU A 210 -8.79 2.95 22.73
CA GLU A 210 -10.13 2.49 22.40
C GLU A 210 -10.43 2.65 20.89
N HIS A 211 -10.14 3.82 20.31
CA HIS A 211 -10.30 4.05 18.88
C HIS A 211 -9.41 3.14 18.04
N CYS A 212 -8.19 2.85 18.51
CA CYS A 212 -7.30 1.91 17.85
C CYS A 212 -7.83 0.47 17.91
N ASP A 213 -8.50 0.07 19.02
CA ASP A 213 -9.17 -1.23 19.13
C ASP A 213 -10.35 -1.35 18.16
N ALA A 214 -11.19 -0.32 18.06
CA ALA A 214 -12.30 -0.28 17.12
C ALA A 214 -11.80 -0.36 15.67
N TRP A 215 -10.74 0.38 15.32
CA TRP A 215 -10.12 0.32 14.00
C TRP A 215 -9.53 -1.08 13.70
N ALA A 216 -8.83 -1.69 14.65
CA ALA A 216 -8.32 -3.04 14.49
C ALA A 216 -9.45 -4.07 14.27
N ALA A 217 -10.56 -3.92 15.00
CA ALA A 217 -11.74 -4.76 14.83
C ALA A 217 -12.36 -4.58 13.43
N SER A 218 -12.43 -3.36 12.90
CA SER A 218 -12.95 -3.08 11.56
C SER A 218 -12.09 -3.69 10.44
N LEU A 219 -10.77 -3.82 10.63
CA LEU A 219 -9.84 -4.44 9.68
C LEU A 219 -9.80 -5.97 9.77
N ALA A 220 -10.25 -6.56 10.87
CA ALA A 220 -10.17 -8.00 11.09
C ALA A 220 -10.81 -8.85 9.97
N PRO A 221 -11.99 -8.50 9.40
CA PRO A 221 -12.56 -9.23 8.27
C PRO A 221 -11.64 -9.23 7.04
N ALA A 222 -11.04 -8.10 6.69
CA ALA A 222 -10.10 -8.00 5.58
C ALA A 222 -8.84 -8.86 5.82
N PHE A 223 -8.24 -8.79 7.01
CA PHE A 223 -7.09 -9.62 7.35
C PHE A 223 -7.42 -11.11 7.33
N ASN A 224 -8.60 -11.50 7.79
CA ASN A 224 -9.03 -12.90 7.81
C ASN A 224 -9.20 -13.45 6.40
N ILE A 225 -9.86 -12.71 5.50
CA ILE A 225 -10.04 -13.16 4.12
C ILE A 225 -8.71 -13.20 3.36
N ILE A 226 -7.81 -12.24 3.57
CA ILE A 226 -6.49 -12.23 2.95
C ILE A 226 -5.71 -13.47 3.38
N ARG A 227 -5.66 -13.78 4.68
CA ARG A 227 -4.97 -14.97 5.21
C ARG A 227 -5.61 -16.28 4.80
N PHE A 228 -6.94 -16.32 4.66
CA PHE A 228 -7.64 -17.51 4.16
C PHE A 228 -7.15 -17.93 2.76
N TYR A 229 -6.77 -16.95 1.92
CA TYR A 229 -6.17 -17.21 0.61
C TYR A 229 -4.64 -17.37 0.66
N GLU A 230 -4.04 -17.56 1.83
CA GLU A 230 -2.58 -17.67 2.03
C GLU A 230 -1.80 -16.44 1.51
N ALA A 231 -2.44 -15.29 1.46
CA ALA A 231 -1.82 -14.01 1.13
C ALA A 231 -1.41 -13.24 2.38
N LEU A 232 -0.38 -12.41 2.26
CA LEU A 232 0.14 -11.60 3.37
C LEU A 232 -0.63 -10.27 3.46
N PRO A 233 -1.36 -10.01 4.56
CA PRO A 233 -1.88 -8.69 4.83
C PRO A 233 -0.75 -7.77 5.30
N LEU A 234 -0.70 -6.55 4.74
CA LEU A 234 0.30 -5.55 5.06
C LEU A 234 -0.40 -4.23 5.32
N LEU A 235 -0.17 -3.63 6.49
CA LEU A 235 -0.68 -2.32 6.86
C LEU A 235 0.42 -1.30 6.63
N LEU A 236 0.22 -0.42 5.65
CA LEU A 236 1.18 0.61 5.24
C LEU A 236 0.72 1.98 5.74
N PHE A 237 1.58 2.62 6.51
CA PHE A 237 1.41 4.01 6.89
C PHE A 237 2.26 4.88 5.96
N SER A 238 1.62 5.76 5.20
CA SER A 238 2.30 6.58 4.19
C SER A 238 2.88 7.86 4.74
N ASP A 239 2.38 8.33 5.88
CA ASP A 239 2.81 9.54 6.54
C ASP A 239 3.54 9.24 7.85
N GLU A 240 4.77 9.76 7.97
CA GLU A 240 5.63 9.53 9.14
C GLU A 240 5.10 10.23 10.41
N ILE A 241 4.50 11.42 10.25
CA ILE A 241 4.02 12.24 11.37
C ILE A 241 2.80 11.55 12.00
N SER A 242 1.84 11.16 11.18
CA SER A 242 0.65 10.44 11.64
C SER A 242 1.01 9.09 12.28
N PHE A 243 1.99 8.37 11.73
CA PHE A 243 2.46 7.14 12.35
C PHE A 243 3.15 7.40 13.69
N ALA A 244 4.02 8.41 13.77
CA ALA A 244 4.73 8.76 15.02
C ALA A 244 3.75 9.10 16.14
N ALA A 245 2.69 9.86 15.84
CA ALA A 245 1.63 10.21 16.80
C ALA A 245 0.88 8.99 17.35
N ASN A 246 0.78 7.91 16.57
CA ASN A 246 0.03 6.69 16.90
C ASN A 246 0.93 5.50 17.29
N ARG A 247 2.25 5.66 17.27
CA ARG A 247 3.22 4.58 17.40
C ARG A 247 2.95 3.66 18.61
N GLU A 248 2.73 4.25 19.77
CA GLU A 248 2.52 3.49 21.00
C GLU A 248 1.26 2.63 20.93
N VAL A 249 0.13 3.21 20.54
CA VAL A 249 -1.16 2.50 20.48
C VAL A 249 -1.17 1.46 19.35
N VAL A 250 -0.48 1.72 18.24
CA VAL A 250 -0.34 0.75 17.14
C VAL A 250 0.52 -0.43 17.54
N PHE A 251 1.69 -0.18 18.16
CA PHE A 251 2.58 -1.27 18.58
C PHE A 251 2.12 -2.02 19.83
N ALA A 252 1.19 -1.48 20.60
CA ALA A 252 0.61 -2.19 21.73
C ALA A 252 -0.23 -3.42 21.32
N ARG A 253 -0.51 -3.60 20.01
CA ARG A 253 -1.41 -4.63 19.50
C ARG A 253 -0.72 -5.66 18.62
N ASN A 254 -1.25 -6.88 18.66
CA ASN A 254 -0.93 -7.89 17.67
C ASN A 254 -1.94 -7.83 16.52
N TRP A 255 -1.53 -7.19 15.42
CA TRP A 255 -2.38 -7.03 14.22
C TRP A 255 -2.54 -8.31 13.40
N GLY A 256 -1.66 -9.29 13.60
CA GLY A 256 -1.61 -10.47 12.73
C GLY A 256 -1.33 -10.13 11.26
N CYS A 257 -0.69 -9.01 10.99
CA CYS A 257 -0.24 -8.55 9.68
C CYS A 257 1.18 -8.00 9.76
N THR A 258 1.79 -7.69 8.62
CA THR A 258 3.06 -6.94 8.59
C THR A 258 2.75 -5.44 8.69
N LEU A 259 3.36 -4.76 9.65
CA LEU A 259 3.27 -3.30 9.79
C LEU A 259 4.43 -2.66 9.02
N CYS A 260 4.12 -1.71 8.16
CA CYS A 260 5.11 -0.93 7.40
C CYS A 260 4.96 0.56 7.68
N PRO A 261 5.61 1.08 8.73
CA PRO A 261 5.66 2.50 8.98
C PRO A 261 6.46 3.23 7.90
N ALA A 262 6.00 4.43 7.55
CA ALA A 262 6.80 5.38 6.79
C ALA A 262 8.02 5.79 7.63
N LEU A 263 9.15 5.89 6.95
CA LEU A 263 10.38 6.30 7.58
C LEU A 263 10.63 7.78 7.34
N ALA A 264 10.93 8.50 8.43
CA ALA A 264 11.45 9.85 8.31
C ALA A 264 12.77 9.82 7.54
N ALA A 265 12.92 10.70 6.56
CA ALA A 265 14.21 10.89 5.88
C ALA A 265 15.31 11.36 6.86
N SER A 266 14.92 11.90 8.01
CA SER A 266 15.75 12.35 9.10
C SER A 266 16.00 11.30 10.20
N ALA A 267 15.38 10.10 10.13
CA ALA A 267 15.56 9.07 11.15
C ALA A 267 17.03 8.64 11.22
N THR A 268 17.66 8.85 12.35
CA THR A 268 19.09 8.59 12.57
C THR A 268 19.35 7.24 13.21
N SER A 269 18.30 6.60 13.75
CA SER A 269 18.46 5.31 14.44
C SER A 269 17.27 4.36 14.22
N ALA A 270 17.56 3.07 14.25
CA ALA A 270 16.53 2.02 14.26
C ALA A 270 15.60 2.12 15.48
N ALA A 271 16.05 2.74 16.58
CA ALA A 271 15.27 2.88 17.81
C ALA A 271 14.02 3.76 17.64
N GLU A 272 14.03 4.70 16.68
CA GLU A 272 12.90 5.58 16.41
C GLU A 272 11.73 4.81 15.77
N ILE A 273 12.01 3.64 15.19
CA ILE A 273 11.05 2.83 14.45
C ILE A 273 10.86 1.46 15.11
N ALA A 274 11.83 1.05 15.92
CA ALA A 274 11.80 -0.25 16.58
C ALA A 274 10.54 -0.37 17.45
N PRO A 275 9.77 -1.48 17.29
CA PRO A 275 8.67 -1.75 18.20
C PRO A 275 9.21 -2.01 19.59
N PRO A 276 8.40 -1.78 20.62
CA PRO A 276 8.65 -2.38 21.91
C PRO A 276 8.86 -3.89 21.73
N SER A 277 9.78 -4.47 22.50
CA SER A 277 10.19 -5.87 22.39
C SER A 277 9.01 -6.81 22.19
N GLY A 278 8.94 -7.53 21.08
CA GLY A 278 7.98 -8.59 20.83
C GLY A 278 7.24 -8.60 19.48
N HIS A 279 7.33 -7.55 18.64
CA HIS A 279 6.66 -7.55 17.34
C HIS A 279 7.56 -8.18 16.27
N ALA A 280 7.16 -9.36 15.77
CA ALA A 280 7.98 -10.16 14.86
C ALA A 280 7.96 -9.71 13.39
N ASN A 281 6.91 -8.98 12.93
CA ASN A 281 6.67 -8.71 11.51
C ASN A 281 6.62 -7.21 11.21
N ILE A 282 7.77 -6.57 11.18
CA ILE A 282 7.88 -5.16 10.81
C ILE A 282 8.59 -5.02 9.47
N GLY A 283 7.94 -4.37 8.54
CA GLY A 283 8.52 -3.85 7.32
C GLY A 283 8.94 -2.39 7.49
N VAL A 284 9.50 -1.83 6.44
CA VAL A 284 9.85 -0.41 6.35
C VAL A 284 9.39 0.16 5.02
N ALA A 285 8.83 1.37 5.05
CA ALA A 285 8.41 2.08 3.85
C ALA A 285 9.31 3.30 3.60
N LEU A 286 9.94 3.32 2.44
CA LEU A 286 10.88 4.37 2.02
C LEU A 286 10.13 5.57 1.45
N PRO A 287 10.50 6.82 1.81
CA PRO A 287 9.85 8.01 1.31
C PRO A 287 10.06 8.18 -0.19
N GLN A 288 9.07 8.67 -0.90
CA GLN A 288 9.14 8.93 -2.35
C GLN A 288 10.25 9.93 -2.72
N ALA A 289 10.53 10.88 -1.85
CA ALA A 289 11.59 11.88 -2.05
C ALA A 289 12.97 11.25 -2.32
N ALA A 290 13.23 10.04 -1.79
CA ALA A 290 14.48 9.32 -2.02
C ALA A 290 14.71 8.89 -3.48
N PHE A 291 13.67 8.93 -4.33
CA PHE A 291 13.70 8.43 -5.70
C PHE A 291 13.47 9.51 -6.76
N GLN A 292 13.49 10.77 -6.38
CA GLN A 292 13.31 11.88 -7.32
C GLN A 292 14.56 12.16 -8.14
N PRO A 293 14.43 12.64 -9.41
CA PRO A 293 15.58 13.05 -10.21
C PRO A 293 16.43 14.09 -9.49
N GLY A 294 17.74 13.89 -9.46
CA GLY A 294 18.67 14.76 -8.73
C GLY A 294 18.91 14.38 -7.27
N ALA A 295 18.23 13.33 -6.76
CA ALA A 295 18.35 12.83 -5.39
C ALA A 295 19.53 11.83 -5.19
N ALA A 296 20.54 11.84 -6.03
CA ALA A 296 21.66 10.86 -5.94
C ALA A 296 22.30 10.81 -4.55
N SER A 297 22.57 11.96 -3.95
CA SER A 297 23.07 12.04 -2.56
C SER A 297 22.05 11.48 -1.55
N THR A 298 20.78 11.72 -1.76
CA THR A 298 19.68 11.23 -0.91
C THR A 298 19.54 9.70 -1.04
N THR A 299 19.78 9.15 -2.24
CA THR A 299 19.73 7.69 -2.48
C THR A 299 20.90 6.97 -1.81
N GLU A 300 22.11 7.52 -1.86
CA GLU A 300 23.26 6.99 -1.14
C GLU A 300 23.03 7.05 0.38
N ASN A 301 22.49 8.14 0.86
CA ASN A 301 22.07 8.27 2.24
C ASN A 301 20.96 7.27 2.60
N ALA A 302 19.98 7.07 1.71
CA ALA A 302 18.93 6.07 1.90
C ALA A 302 19.47 4.64 1.95
N VAL A 303 20.46 4.30 1.12
CA VAL A 303 21.12 2.99 1.15
C VAL A 303 21.93 2.81 2.44
N GLN A 304 22.70 3.83 2.84
CA GLN A 304 23.50 3.76 4.07
C GLN A 304 22.59 3.71 5.31
N TRP A 305 21.52 4.47 5.30
CA TRP A 305 20.49 4.49 6.31
C TRP A 305 19.74 3.14 6.39
N LEU A 306 19.38 2.52 5.25
CA LEU A 306 18.84 1.17 5.20
C LEU A 306 19.78 0.16 5.87
N HIS A 307 21.09 0.22 5.61
CA HIS A 307 22.04 -0.65 6.30
C HIS A 307 21.98 -0.51 7.81
N THR A 308 21.89 0.72 8.31
CA THR A 308 21.77 0.97 9.76
C THR A 308 20.48 0.39 10.33
N ILE A 309 19.36 0.56 9.62
CA ILE A 309 18.04 0.03 10.02
C ILE A 309 18.00 -1.49 9.93
N MET A 310 18.56 -2.06 8.87
CA MET A 310 18.58 -3.51 8.69
C MET A 310 19.38 -4.22 9.80
N ILE A 311 20.45 -3.61 10.30
CA ILE A 311 21.22 -4.14 11.42
C ILE A 311 20.42 -4.06 12.73
N GLY A 312 19.75 -2.93 12.99
CA GLY A 312 19.03 -2.68 14.24
C GLY A 312 17.63 -3.31 14.31
N LEU A 313 16.87 -3.20 13.23
CA LEU A 313 15.45 -3.59 13.20
C LEU A 313 15.20 -4.97 12.57
N ARG A 314 16.06 -5.44 11.68
CA ARG A 314 15.87 -6.65 10.87
C ARG A 314 14.46 -6.70 10.21
N PRO A 315 14.12 -5.72 9.38
CA PRO A 315 12.78 -5.66 8.80
C PRO A 315 12.51 -6.90 7.94
N VAL A 316 11.28 -7.39 7.97
CA VAL A 316 10.88 -8.54 7.14
C VAL A 316 10.64 -8.14 5.68
N LEU A 317 10.44 -6.83 5.43
CA LEU A 317 10.07 -6.29 4.13
C LEU A 317 10.50 -4.82 4.02
N VAL A 318 10.89 -4.43 2.80
CA VAL A 318 11.15 -3.04 2.41
C VAL A 318 10.25 -2.68 1.24
N THR A 319 9.51 -1.58 1.37
CA THR A 319 8.61 -1.04 0.35
C THR A 319 8.80 0.47 0.19
N THR A 320 7.94 1.14 -0.54
CA THR A 320 7.84 2.61 -0.63
C THR A 320 6.58 3.09 0.09
N THR A 321 6.57 4.34 0.57
CA THR A 321 5.41 4.91 1.30
C THR A 321 4.16 5.03 0.44
N ALA A 322 4.33 5.12 -0.87
CA ALA A 322 3.25 5.14 -1.84
C ALA A 322 3.79 4.70 -3.23
N ASP A 323 2.91 4.70 -4.23
CA ASP A 323 3.31 4.51 -5.63
C ASP A 323 4.33 5.58 -6.05
N VAL A 324 5.45 5.14 -6.60
CA VAL A 324 6.52 6.07 -6.99
C VAL A 324 6.08 6.93 -8.19
N PRO A 325 6.40 8.23 -8.18
CA PRO A 325 5.99 9.11 -9.27
C PRO A 325 6.51 8.64 -10.63
N ALA A 326 5.76 8.94 -11.70
CA ALA A 326 6.17 8.65 -13.07
C ALA A 326 7.50 9.33 -13.48
N SER A 327 7.94 10.36 -12.75
CA SER A 327 9.24 11.02 -12.92
C SER A 327 10.41 10.24 -12.31
N THR A 328 10.16 9.18 -11.54
CA THR A 328 11.21 8.42 -10.84
C THR A 328 12.24 7.81 -11.80
N ASP A 329 13.52 7.93 -11.43
CA ASP A 329 14.58 7.15 -12.10
C ASP A 329 14.61 5.73 -11.51
N ILE A 330 14.16 4.78 -12.31
CA ILE A 330 14.11 3.36 -11.95
C ILE A 330 15.47 2.78 -11.55
N LYS A 331 16.59 3.36 -12.01
CA LYS A 331 17.94 2.91 -11.64
C LYS A 331 18.26 3.19 -10.17
N LEU A 332 17.73 4.29 -9.63
CA LEU A 332 17.89 4.59 -8.20
C LEU A 332 17.17 3.56 -7.33
N LEU A 333 15.97 3.20 -7.73
CA LEU A 333 15.17 2.18 -7.02
C LEU A 333 15.83 0.78 -7.13
N ALA A 334 16.43 0.46 -8.27
CA ALA A 334 17.16 -0.79 -8.47
C ALA A 334 18.38 -0.90 -7.53
N LYS A 335 19.13 0.20 -7.30
CA LYS A 335 20.26 0.24 -6.35
C LYS A 335 19.82 -0.12 -4.92
N VAL A 336 18.67 0.36 -4.48
CA VAL A 336 18.10 0.00 -3.17
C VAL A 336 17.83 -1.50 -3.12
N GLY A 337 17.20 -2.06 -4.14
CA GLY A 337 16.94 -3.49 -4.23
C GLY A 337 18.23 -4.35 -4.22
N GLU A 338 19.31 -3.86 -4.80
CA GLU A 338 20.63 -4.54 -4.74
C GLU A 338 21.20 -4.50 -3.32
N ALA A 339 21.08 -3.37 -2.62
CA ALA A 339 21.57 -3.22 -1.26
C ALA A 339 20.83 -4.16 -0.27
N ILE A 340 19.52 -4.36 -0.46
CA ILE A 340 18.71 -5.26 0.37
C ILE A 340 19.06 -6.74 0.17
N ARG A 341 19.54 -7.12 -1.01
CA ARG A 341 19.90 -8.51 -1.34
C ARG A 341 21.32 -8.91 -0.96
N ARG A 342 22.18 -7.95 -0.63
CA ARG A 342 23.55 -8.18 -0.12
C ARG A 342 23.54 -8.50 1.37
#